data_e70cf6ae51dfe47340b057794fa96910
#
_entry.id   e70cf6ae51dfe47340b057794fa96910
#
_cell.length_a   1.000
_cell.length_b   1.000
_cell.length_c   1.000
_cell.angle_alpha   90.00
_cell.angle_beta   90.00
_cell.angle_gamma   90.00
#
_symmetry.space_group_name_H-M   'P 1'
#
loop_
_entity.id
_entity.type
_entity.pdbx_description
1 polymer ?
#
loop_
_entity_poly.entity_id
_entity_poly.type
_entity_poly.pdbx_seq_one_letter_code
_entity_poly.pdbx_strand_id
1 'polypeptide(L)'
;MLVRLLPLFRGTSSRIHYSSFVRMSADEHLMFVYGTLKRDQPNNHFILKKDIGHAEFVASGKTVKKYPLVIAGSYNIPYLLYVPGQGHQVQGDIYRVDLKKRNFMDEFESHPTYYERMEDEIIVDDDSGSNPEPKTLRCWVYFMKNYKPDMLKLEAFPCYDTNGSHGLQYVESENTSDLSDV
;
A
#
# COMPACT_ATOMS: atom_id res chain seq x y z
N MET A 1 35.92 -7.50 59.52
CA MET A 1 34.86 -8.12 58.72
C MET A 1 34.39 -7.08 57.72
N LEU A 2 34.99 -7.13 56.51
CA LEU A 2 34.78 -6.12 55.45
C LEU A 2 33.62 -6.56 54.58
N VAL A 3 32.56 -5.76 54.56
CA VAL A 3 31.43 -5.97 53.64
C VAL A 3 31.75 -5.19 52.34
N ARG A 4 32.01 -5.90 51.26
CA ARG A 4 32.16 -5.31 49.91
C ARG A 4 30.77 -5.01 49.34
N LEU A 5 30.49 -3.73 49.09
CA LEU A 5 29.37 -3.29 48.23
C LEU A 5 29.74 -3.54 46.77
N LEU A 6 28.87 -4.27 46.07
CA LEU A 6 28.87 -4.43 44.61
C LEU A 6 28.23 -3.18 43.98
N PRO A 7 28.76 -2.67 42.84
CA PRO A 7 28.13 -1.57 42.13
C PRO A 7 26.94 -2.04 41.35
N LEU A 8 25.81 -1.34 41.51
CA LEU A 8 24.61 -1.43 40.68
C LEU A 8 24.95 -1.06 39.24
N PHE A 9 24.89 -2.03 38.34
CA PHE A 9 24.86 -1.79 36.90
C PHE A 9 23.59 -1.02 36.55
N ARG A 10 23.69 0.28 36.29
CA ARG A 10 22.68 1.06 35.61
C ARG A 10 22.71 0.65 34.14
N GLY A 11 21.73 -0.16 33.72
CA GLY A 11 21.43 -0.42 32.32
C GLY A 11 21.03 0.89 31.63
N THR A 12 21.92 1.40 30.78
CA THR A 12 21.57 2.46 29.83
C THR A 12 20.62 1.88 28.80
N SER A 13 19.35 2.09 29.00
CA SER A 13 18.33 1.87 27.97
C SER A 13 18.67 2.79 26.81
N SER A 14 19.22 2.22 25.74
CA SER A 14 19.40 2.90 24.46
C SER A 14 18.00 3.18 23.92
N ARG A 15 17.49 4.38 24.17
CA ARG A 15 16.34 4.91 23.45
C ARG A 15 16.79 5.06 22.00
N ILE A 16 16.45 4.07 21.17
CA ILE A 16 16.50 4.24 19.74
C ILE A 16 15.46 5.32 19.42
N HIS A 17 15.95 6.55 19.22
CA HIS A 17 15.14 7.63 18.70
C HIS A 17 14.79 7.27 17.26
N TYR A 18 13.56 6.78 17.03
CA TYR A 18 12.94 6.68 15.72
C TYR A 18 12.60 8.08 15.20
N SER A 19 13.60 8.95 15.14
CA SER A 19 13.55 10.23 14.44
C SER A 19 14.45 10.17 13.20
N SER A 20 14.43 9.04 12.48
CA SER A 20 14.91 9.06 11.12
C SER A 20 13.74 9.44 10.22
N PHE A 21 13.48 10.73 10.07
CA PHE A 21 12.88 11.26 8.87
C PHE A 21 13.61 10.56 7.71
N VAL A 22 12.90 9.70 7.02
CA VAL A 22 13.42 9.04 5.83
C VAL A 22 13.82 10.16 4.88
N ARG A 23 15.12 10.45 4.80
CA ARG A 23 15.68 11.44 3.88
C ARG A 23 15.52 10.81 2.49
N MET A 24 14.42 11.14 1.82
CA MET A 24 14.19 10.67 0.45
C MET A 24 15.16 11.39 -0.48
N SER A 25 15.82 10.65 -1.36
CA SER A 25 16.51 11.23 -2.50
C SER A 25 15.49 11.80 -3.48
N ALA A 26 15.92 12.70 -4.39
CA ALA A 26 15.02 13.30 -5.39
C ALA A 26 14.37 12.25 -6.32
N ASP A 27 14.98 11.07 -6.42
CA ASP A 27 14.56 9.96 -7.28
C ASP A 27 13.75 8.87 -6.54
N GLU A 28 13.46 9.06 -5.25
CA GLU A 28 12.67 8.11 -4.45
C GLU A 28 11.22 8.57 -4.30
N HIS A 29 10.30 7.64 -4.36
CA HIS A 29 8.86 7.87 -4.27
C HIS A 29 8.23 6.91 -3.27
N LEU A 30 7.25 7.38 -2.50
CA LEU A 30 6.40 6.51 -1.69
C LEU A 30 5.19 6.10 -2.52
N MET A 31 4.99 4.79 -2.65
CA MET A 31 3.84 4.19 -3.34
C MET A 31 3.00 3.42 -2.32
N PHE A 32 1.70 3.65 -2.34
CA PHE A 32 0.74 2.87 -1.57
C PHE A 32 0.03 1.88 -2.49
N VAL A 33 0.15 0.60 -2.18
CA VAL A 33 -0.49 -0.50 -2.92
C VAL A 33 -1.55 -1.17 -2.05
N TYR A 34 -2.74 -1.33 -2.58
CA TYR A 34 -3.92 -1.83 -1.87
C TYR A 34 -4.46 -3.14 -2.45
N GLY A 35 -3.99 -3.56 -3.64
CA GLY A 35 -4.52 -4.67 -4.42
C GLY A 35 -3.57 -5.85 -4.53
N THR A 36 -3.50 -6.43 -5.71
CA THR A 36 -2.69 -7.63 -6.03
C THR A 36 -1.19 -7.46 -5.82
N LEU A 37 -0.69 -6.22 -5.82
CA LEU A 37 0.71 -5.88 -5.56
C LEU A 37 1.10 -5.88 -4.07
N LYS A 38 0.13 -5.91 -3.12
CA LYS A 38 0.44 -6.01 -1.69
C LYS A 38 1.23 -7.27 -1.37
N ARG A 39 1.87 -7.28 -0.19
CA ARG A 39 2.49 -8.50 0.37
C ARG A 39 1.46 -9.63 0.45
N ASP A 40 1.91 -10.83 0.19
CA ASP A 40 1.11 -12.07 0.22
C ASP A 40 -0.05 -12.08 -0.81
N GLN A 41 -0.02 -11.15 -1.79
CA GLN A 41 -1.00 -11.11 -2.89
C GLN A 41 -0.37 -11.55 -4.22
N PRO A 42 -1.16 -11.97 -5.21
CA PRO A 42 -0.68 -12.67 -6.41
C PRO A 42 0.44 -11.98 -7.17
N ASN A 43 0.39 -10.67 -7.32
CA ASN A 43 1.34 -9.89 -8.13
C ASN A 43 2.47 -9.23 -7.31
N ASN A 44 2.60 -9.53 -6.01
CA ASN A 44 3.65 -8.93 -5.17
C ASN A 44 5.06 -9.17 -5.71
N HIS A 45 5.27 -10.31 -6.39
CA HIS A 45 6.55 -10.64 -6.99
C HIS A 45 7.06 -9.58 -7.99
N PHE A 46 6.18 -8.81 -8.66
CA PHE A 46 6.58 -7.71 -9.53
C PHE A 46 7.20 -6.54 -8.75
N ILE A 47 6.70 -6.24 -7.54
CA ILE A 47 7.33 -5.22 -6.70
C ILE A 47 8.73 -5.66 -6.27
N LEU A 48 8.89 -6.93 -5.91
CA LEU A 48 10.15 -7.48 -5.41
C LEU A 48 11.21 -7.72 -6.50
N LYS A 49 10.82 -7.75 -7.76
CA LYS A 49 11.69 -8.03 -8.90
C LYS A 49 12.69 -6.89 -9.13
N LYS A 50 14.00 -7.16 -8.94
CA LYS A 50 15.07 -6.16 -8.90
C LYS A 50 15.49 -5.65 -10.27
N ASP A 51 15.33 -6.44 -11.32
CA ASP A 51 15.68 -6.06 -12.71
C ASP A 51 14.82 -4.93 -13.28
N ILE A 52 13.63 -4.69 -12.69
CA ILE A 52 12.71 -3.62 -13.06
C ILE A 52 12.68 -2.47 -12.03
N GLY A 53 13.77 -2.26 -11.30
CA GLY A 53 13.93 -1.19 -10.31
C GLY A 53 13.94 -1.67 -8.87
N HIS A 54 14.18 -0.76 -7.94
CA HIS A 54 14.25 -1.04 -6.51
C HIS A 54 12.95 -0.68 -5.81
N ALA A 55 12.52 -1.54 -4.89
CA ALA A 55 11.43 -1.28 -3.97
C ALA A 55 11.80 -1.82 -2.58
N GLU A 56 11.50 -1.03 -1.55
CA GLU A 56 11.66 -1.37 -0.13
C GLU A 56 10.34 -1.20 0.58
N PHE A 57 9.91 -2.22 1.32
CA PHE A 57 8.74 -2.11 2.18
C PHE A 57 9.02 -1.14 3.33
N VAL A 58 8.12 -0.19 3.55
CA VAL A 58 8.22 0.83 4.60
C VAL A 58 7.33 0.49 5.79
N ALA A 59 6.04 0.30 5.53
CA ALA A 59 5.05 0.00 6.56
C ALA A 59 3.73 -0.46 5.91
N SER A 60 2.85 -1.05 6.70
CA SER A 60 1.42 -1.11 6.39
C SER A 60 0.74 0.18 6.78
N GLY A 61 -0.44 0.42 6.23
CA GLY A 61 -1.23 1.60 6.54
C GLY A 61 -2.61 1.56 5.89
N LYS A 62 -3.33 2.67 6.06
CA LYS A 62 -4.66 2.84 5.44
C LYS A 62 -4.85 4.27 4.97
N THR A 63 -5.68 4.47 3.97
CA THR A 63 -6.03 5.80 3.47
C THR A 63 -6.67 6.66 4.58
N VAL A 64 -6.33 7.95 4.65
CA VAL A 64 -7.01 8.90 5.55
C VAL A 64 -8.46 9.04 5.13
N LYS A 65 -8.70 9.24 3.85
CA LYS A 65 -10.05 9.31 3.28
C LYS A 65 -10.62 7.92 3.05
N LYS A 66 -11.93 7.84 3.01
CA LYS A 66 -12.65 6.64 2.58
C LYS A 66 -12.73 6.60 1.06
N TYR A 67 -12.65 5.38 0.50
CA TYR A 67 -12.85 5.09 -0.92
C TYR A 67 -13.54 3.74 -1.09
N PRO A 68 -14.33 3.55 -2.17
CA PRO A 68 -14.83 2.23 -2.53
C PRO A 68 -13.70 1.40 -3.16
N LEU A 69 -13.21 0.39 -2.45
CA LEU A 69 -12.38 -0.67 -3.02
C LEU A 69 -13.30 -1.81 -3.39
N VAL A 70 -13.51 -2.04 -4.67
CA VAL A 70 -14.40 -3.09 -5.19
C VAL A 70 -13.61 -4.13 -5.96
N ILE A 71 -14.16 -5.36 -6.06
CA ILE A 71 -13.61 -6.44 -6.89
C ILE A 71 -14.56 -6.62 -8.07
N ALA A 72 -14.04 -6.56 -9.30
CA ALA A 72 -14.85 -6.61 -10.50
C ALA A 72 -14.14 -7.26 -11.69
N GLY A 73 -14.88 -7.45 -12.78
CA GLY A 73 -14.41 -8.07 -14.01
C GLY A 73 -14.23 -9.59 -13.90
N SER A 74 -14.01 -10.24 -15.03
CA SER A 74 -13.83 -11.70 -15.11
C SER A 74 -12.57 -12.22 -14.38
N TYR A 75 -11.61 -11.33 -14.13
CA TYR A 75 -10.34 -11.66 -13.44
C TYR A 75 -10.34 -11.33 -11.96
N ASN A 76 -11.46 -10.85 -11.40
CA ASN A 76 -11.60 -10.47 -9.99
C ASN A 76 -10.51 -9.47 -9.53
N ILE A 77 -10.32 -8.41 -10.31
CA ILE A 77 -9.34 -7.36 -10.06
C ILE A 77 -9.87 -6.39 -9.02
N PRO A 78 -9.04 -5.95 -8.04
CA PRO A 78 -9.41 -4.90 -7.09
C PRO A 78 -9.28 -3.50 -7.71
N TYR A 79 -10.35 -2.73 -7.68
CA TYR A 79 -10.43 -1.36 -8.17
C TYR A 79 -10.68 -0.38 -7.03
N LEU A 80 -9.80 0.62 -6.88
CA LEU A 80 -10.01 1.74 -5.96
C LEU A 80 -10.66 2.90 -6.73
N LEU A 81 -11.97 3.05 -6.55
CA LEU A 81 -12.73 4.07 -7.27
C LEU A 81 -12.49 5.45 -6.63
N TYR A 82 -12.20 6.46 -7.46
CA TYR A 82 -11.98 7.83 -6.96
C TYR A 82 -13.30 8.51 -6.57
N VAL A 83 -13.86 8.11 -5.43
CA VAL A 83 -15.05 8.69 -4.81
C VAL A 83 -14.76 8.97 -3.34
N PRO A 84 -14.01 10.05 -3.05
CA PRO A 84 -13.59 10.36 -1.68
C PRO A 84 -14.79 10.57 -0.76
N GLY A 85 -14.74 9.95 0.41
CA GLY A 85 -15.80 10.00 1.43
C GLY A 85 -16.75 8.82 1.41
N GLN A 86 -16.75 7.97 0.35
CA GLN A 86 -17.54 6.75 0.27
C GLN A 86 -16.70 5.50 0.55
N GLY A 87 -17.34 4.39 0.91
CA GLY A 87 -16.66 3.12 1.20
C GLY A 87 -15.91 3.13 2.53
N HIS A 88 -14.66 2.67 2.51
CA HIS A 88 -13.83 2.45 3.70
C HIS A 88 -12.48 3.18 3.63
N GLN A 89 -11.84 3.36 4.78
CA GLN A 89 -10.40 3.58 4.83
C GLN A 89 -9.74 2.28 4.34
N VAL A 90 -9.05 2.34 3.21
CA VAL A 90 -8.53 1.16 2.52
C VAL A 90 -7.14 0.82 3.03
N GLN A 91 -6.96 -0.42 3.47
CA GLN A 91 -5.69 -0.96 3.96
C GLN A 91 -4.76 -1.34 2.81
N GLY A 92 -3.47 -1.15 3.02
CA GLY A 92 -2.46 -1.47 2.03
C GLY A 92 -1.05 -1.42 2.58
N ASP A 93 -0.09 -1.54 1.68
CA ASP A 93 1.34 -1.51 1.96
C ASP A 93 1.99 -0.28 1.34
N ILE A 94 2.90 0.35 2.08
CA ILE A 94 3.71 1.48 1.61
C ILE A 94 5.08 0.95 1.21
N TYR A 95 5.48 1.25 -0.02
CA TYR A 95 6.82 0.96 -0.54
C TYR A 95 7.55 2.25 -0.89
N ARG A 96 8.84 2.30 -0.58
CA ARG A 96 9.77 3.26 -1.16
C ARG A 96 10.29 2.66 -2.44
N VAL A 97 10.15 3.38 -3.55
CA VAL A 97 10.56 2.91 -4.87
C VAL A 97 11.45 3.93 -5.55
N ASP A 98 12.38 3.45 -6.39
CA ASP A 98 13.12 4.31 -7.29
C ASP A 98 12.28 4.72 -8.51
N LEU A 99 12.80 5.66 -9.30
CA LEU A 99 12.16 6.14 -10.52
C LEU A 99 11.88 5.02 -11.52
N LYS A 100 12.80 4.05 -11.64
CA LYS A 100 12.65 2.92 -12.56
C LYS A 100 11.48 2.02 -12.18
N LYS A 101 11.35 1.69 -10.89
CA LYS A 101 10.23 0.90 -10.36
C LYS A 101 8.91 1.65 -10.52
N ARG A 102 8.89 2.95 -10.22
CA ARG A 102 7.68 3.77 -10.39
C ARG A 102 7.21 3.77 -11.85
N ASN A 103 8.13 3.93 -12.81
CA ASN A 103 7.79 3.90 -14.23
C ASN A 103 7.24 2.54 -14.65
N PHE A 104 7.84 1.44 -14.17
CA PHE A 104 7.29 0.10 -14.38
C PHE A 104 5.86 -0.02 -13.82
N MET A 105 5.60 0.52 -12.61
CA MET A 105 4.25 0.49 -12.04
C MET A 105 3.27 1.33 -12.85
N ASP A 106 3.69 2.47 -13.39
CA ASP A 106 2.87 3.29 -14.29
C ASP A 106 2.47 2.50 -15.56
N GLU A 107 3.40 1.73 -16.14
CA GLU A 107 3.11 0.85 -17.28
C GLU A 107 2.18 -0.31 -16.88
N PHE A 108 2.45 -0.96 -15.77
CA PHE A 108 1.67 -2.07 -15.24
C PHE A 108 0.21 -1.69 -14.98
N GLU A 109 -0.02 -0.50 -14.43
CA GLU A 109 -1.35 0.05 -14.13
C GLU A 109 -1.97 0.80 -15.32
N SER A 110 -1.28 0.81 -16.49
CA SER A 110 -1.70 1.55 -17.67
C SER A 110 -2.03 3.02 -17.38
N HIS A 111 -1.20 3.67 -16.54
CA HIS A 111 -1.32 5.08 -16.19
C HIS A 111 -0.96 5.98 -17.38
N PRO A 112 -1.70 7.05 -17.68
CA PRO A 112 -2.88 7.56 -16.96
C PRO A 112 -4.23 7.10 -17.58
N THR A 113 -4.22 6.18 -18.54
CA THR A 113 -5.40 5.86 -19.36
C THR A 113 -6.40 4.96 -18.65
N TYR A 114 -5.92 4.02 -17.82
CA TYR A 114 -6.77 3.07 -17.10
C TYR A 114 -6.84 3.43 -15.60
N TYR A 115 -5.71 3.40 -14.89
CA TYR A 115 -5.60 3.99 -13.57
C TYR A 115 -4.89 5.34 -13.65
N GLU A 116 -5.29 6.27 -12.79
CA GLU A 116 -4.60 7.55 -12.62
C GLU A 116 -3.84 7.55 -11.29
N ARG A 117 -2.52 7.75 -11.37
CA ARG A 117 -1.67 7.89 -10.18
C ARG A 117 -1.81 9.28 -9.58
N MET A 118 -2.26 9.34 -8.33
CA MET A 118 -2.50 10.58 -7.59
C MET A 118 -1.86 10.51 -6.20
N GLU A 119 -1.50 11.65 -5.64
CA GLU A 119 -1.06 11.71 -4.24
C GLU A 119 -2.25 11.66 -3.28
N ASP A 120 -2.14 10.86 -2.22
CA ASP A 120 -3.07 10.87 -1.09
C ASP A 120 -2.33 10.66 0.24
N GLU A 121 -3.02 10.89 1.35
CA GLU A 121 -2.49 10.74 2.69
C GLU A 121 -2.82 9.35 3.25
N ILE A 122 -1.78 8.69 3.77
CA ILE A 122 -1.88 7.33 4.33
C ILE A 122 -1.51 7.39 5.80
N ILE A 123 -2.41 6.92 6.67
CA ILE A 123 -2.13 6.67 8.09
C ILE A 123 -1.26 5.43 8.16
N VAL A 124 -0.08 5.56 8.75
CA VAL A 124 0.85 4.45 8.96
C VAL A 124 0.39 3.66 10.18
N ASP A 125 0.34 2.33 10.07
CA ASP A 125 0.07 1.46 11.20
C ASP A 125 1.25 1.55 12.20
N ASP A 126 0.93 1.79 13.47
CA ASP A 126 1.92 1.85 14.55
C ASP A 126 1.87 0.55 15.38
N ASP A 127 2.76 -0.39 15.05
CA ASP A 127 2.90 -1.64 15.80
C ASP A 127 3.48 -1.43 17.21
N SER A 128 4.04 -0.24 17.50
CA SER A 128 4.71 0.02 18.77
C SER A 128 3.77 0.46 19.90
N GLY A 129 2.55 0.91 19.55
CA GLY A 129 1.55 1.40 20.50
C GLY A 129 2.02 2.61 21.36
N SER A 130 3.16 3.22 20.99
CA SER A 130 3.83 4.24 21.79
C SER A 130 3.60 5.67 21.31
N ASN A 131 2.91 5.88 20.19
CA ASN A 131 2.68 7.21 19.67
C ASN A 131 1.20 7.59 19.74
N PRO A 132 0.80 8.63 20.52
CA PRO A 132 -0.59 9.04 20.66
C PRO A 132 -1.17 9.70 19.41
N GLU A 133 -0.30 10.15 18.47
CA GLU A 133 -0.73 10.81 17.23
C GLU A 133 -0.44 9.91 16.03
N PRO A 134 -1.45 9.65 15.18
CA PRO A 134 -1.27 8.84 13.99
C PRO A 134 -0.30 9.54 13.02
N LYS A 135 0.76 8.84 12.64
CA LYS A 135 1.69 9.31 11.62
C LYS A 135 1.05 9.16 10.25
N THR A 136 1.06 10.24 9.45
CA THR A 136 0.63 10.21 8.05
C THR A 136 1.82 10.39 7.12
N LEU A 137 1.74 9.73 5.95
CA LEU A 137 2.67 9.88 4.83
C LEU A 137 1.88 10.24 3.57
N ARG A 138 2.46 11.12 2.74
CA ARG A 138 1.95 11.35 1.38
C ARG A 138 2.52 10.30 0.46
N CYS A 139 1.65 9.54 -0.19
CA CYS A 139 2.01 8.44 -1.08
C CYS A 139 1.30 8.59 -2.42
N TRP A 140 1.93 8.12 -3.48
CA TRP A 140 1.28 7.89 -4.76
C TRP A 140 0.37 6.67 -4.67
N VAL A 141 -0.83 6.81 -5.18
CA VAL A 141 -1.89 5.78 -5.18
C VAL A 141 -2.50 5.75 -6.57
N TYR A 142 -2.78 4.55 -7.10
CA TYR A 142 -3.48 4.39 -8.36
C TYR A 142 -4.99 4.32 -8.12
N PHE A 143 -5.73 5.24 -8.74
CA PHE A 143 -7.18 5.32 -8.65
C PHE A 143 -7.83 5.06 -10.01
N MET A 144 -8.96 4.36 -10.01
CA MET A 144 -9.82 4.32 -11.18
C MET A 144 -10.79 5.51 -11.12
N LYS A 145 -10.65 6.46 -12.07
CA LYS A 145 -11.53 7.64 -12.19
C LYS A 145 -12.64 7.42 -13.21
N ASN A 146 -12.32 6.71 -14.29
CA ASN A 146 -13.28 6.40 -15.36
C ASN A 146 -13.79 4.97 -15.16
N TYR A 147 -14.87 4.82 -14.42
CA TYR A 147 -15.50 3.53 -14.10
C TYR A 147 -16.97 3.53 -14.51
N LYS A 148 -17.51 2.34 -14.76
CA LYS A 148 -18.96 2.17 -15.04
C LYS A 148 -19.76 2.47 -13.76
N PRO A 149 -20.89 3.21 -13.83
CA PRO A 149 -21.69 3.56 -12.65
C PRO A 149 -22.12 2.35 -11.80
N ASP A 150 -22.28 1.19 -12.42
CA ASP A 150 -22.67 -0.05 -11.73
C ASP A 150 -21.59 -0.57 -10.77
N MET A 151 -20.33 -0.19 -10.94
CA MET A 151 -19.26 -0.54 -10.01
C MET A 151 -19.49 0.05 -8.60
N LEU A 152 -20.19 1.17 -8.49
CA LEU A 152 -20.58 1.75 -7.20
C LEU A 152 -21.65 0.96 -6.44
N LYS A 153 -22.30 0.00 -7.11
CA LYS A 153 -23.28 -0.90 -6.49
C LYS A 153 -22.65 -2.18 -5.95
N LEU A 154 -21.38 -2.43 -6.30
CA LEU A 154 -20.64 -3.58 -5.80
C LEU A 154 -20.30 -3.39 -4.32
N GLU A 155 -20.11 -4.50 -3.62
CA GLU A 155 -19.61 -4.49 -2.25
C GLU A 155 -18.23 -3.84 -2.19
N ALA A 156 -18.08 -2.88 -1.27
CA ALA A 156 -16.80 -2.20 -1.03
C ALA A 156 -16.09 -2.83 0.17
N PHE A 157 -14.80 -3.09 0.04
CA PHE A 157 -13.98 -3.77 1.03
C PHE A 157 -12.98 -2.80 1.69
N PRO A 158 -12.70 -2.96 3.00
CA PRO A 158 -11.63 -2.21 3.66
C PRO A 158 -10.23 -2.72 3.32
N CYS A 159 -10.12 -3.96 2.86
CA CYS A 159 -8.86 -4.62 2.53
C CYS A 159 -9.10 -5.62 1.40
N TYR A 160 -8.21 -5.66 0.42
CA TYR A 160 -8.18 -6.71 -0.59
C TYR A 160 -7.39 -7.91 -0.07
N ASP A 161 -7.93 -9.11 -0.26
CA ASP A 161 -7.25 -10.37 -0.10
C ASP A 161 -7.82 -11.37 -1.12
N THR A 162 -6.97 -11.91 -2.00
CA THR A 162 -7.40 -12.87 -3.03
C THR A 162 -8.07 -14.13 -2.45
N ASN A 163 -7.73 -14.49 -1.21
CA ASN A 163 -8.30 -15.62 -0.47
C ASN A 163 -9.35 -15.19 0.55
N GLY A 164 -9.82 -13.94 0.47
CA GLY A 164 -10.80 -13.38 1.39
C GLY A 164 -12.15 -14.10 1.34
N SER A 165 -12.97 -13.86 2.37
CA SER A 165 -14.30 -14.51 2.52
C SER A 165 -15.32 -14.14 1.43
N HIS A 166 -15.00 -13.14 0.58
CA HIS A 166 -15.84 -12.74 -0.56
C HIS A 166 -15.91 -13.80 -1.68
N GLY A 167 -14.98 -14.78 -1.71
CA GLY A 167 -14.97 -15.84 -2.71
C GLY A 167 -14.58 -15.43 -4.14
N LEU A 168 -14.14 -14.17 -4.33
CA LEU A 168 -13.71 -13.63 -5.62
C LEU A 168 -12.18 -13.71 -5.74
N GLN A 169 -11.69 -14.93 -5.97
CA GLN A 169 -10.26 -15.18 -6.10
C GLN A 169 -9.72 -14.58 -7.40
N TYR A 170 -8.53 -13.96 -7.35
CA TYR A 170 -7.85 -13.43 -8.52
C TYR A 170 -7.62 -14.52 -9.58
N VAL A 171 -7.89 -14.18 -10.81
CA VAL A 171 -7.62 -15.02 -11.97
C VAL A 171 -6.56 -14.33 -12.82
N GLU A 172 -5.48 -15.03 -13.12
CA GLU A 172 -4.44 -14.50 -14.00
C GLU A 172 -4.95 -14.40 -15.44
N SER A 173 -4.85 -13.21 -16.05
CA SER A 173 -5.22 -13.02 -17.45
C SER A 173 -4.11 -13.53 -18.36
N GLU A 174 -4.44 -14.39 -19.33
CA GLU A 174 -3.50 -14.85 -20.36
C GLU A 174 -3.09 -13.73 -21.33
N ASN A 175 -3.87 -12.64 -21.42
CA ASN A 175 -3.63 -11.50 -22.31
C ASN A 175 -3.97 -10.17 -21.61
N THR A 176 -3.05 -9.22 -21.67
CA THR A 176 -3.27 -7.83 -21.20
C THR A 176 -4.33 -7.05 -21.96
N SER A 177 -4.85 -7.57 -23.09
CA SER A 177 -5.91 -6.95 -23.91
C SER A 177 -7.32 -7.13 -23.35
N ASP A 178 -7.52 -8.02 -22.37
CA ASP A 178 -8.85 -8.37 -21.86
C ASP A 178 -9.33 -7.49 -20.69
N LEU A 179 -8.58 -6.44 -20.33
CA LEU A 179 -8.96 -5.50 -19.27
C LEU A 179 -10.11 -4.55 -19.64
N SER A 180 -10.68 -4.68 -20.84
CA SER A 180 -11.75 -3.79 -21.35
C SER A 180 -13.15 -4.06 -20.78
N ASP A 181 -13.32 -5.07 -19.92
CA ASP A 181 -14.64 -5.50 -19.44
C ASP A 181 -15.17 -4.71 -18.23
N VAL A 182 -14.46 -3.65 -17.77
CA VAL A 182 -14.86 -2.88 -16.58
C VAL A 182 -15.17 -1.43 -16.90
#